data_528a046263f770b277473168dd57dfbf
#
_entry.id   528a046263f770b277473168dd57dfbf
#
_cell.length_a   1.000
_cell.length_b   1.000
_cell.length_c   1.000
_cell.angle_alpha   90.00
_cell.angle_beta   90.00
_cell.angle_gamma   90.00
#
_symmetry.space_group_name_H-M   'P 1'
#
loop_
_entity.id
_entity.type
_entity.pdbx_description
1 polymer ?
#
loop_
_entity_poly.entity_id
_entity_poly.type
_entity_poly.pdbx_seq_one_letter_code
_entity_poly.pdbx_strand_id
1 'polypeptide(L)'
;YHSAISDINIPADINLANAETLMVTMISKEHILRRILTEDVIGAYDFVLIDCLPSLGTLLINALTAADRVLIPVQTQKFSMDGLQSLEALTQLVKANTNPKLNLIGVLPTMVDRTKVSRTAIETLNEKYGEMLFRTSISKSIEAAKSSENGTPLCLTGHKLGQEYDELAQEVLSRC
;
A
#
# COMPACT_ATOMS: atom_id res chain seq x y z
N TYR A 1 -24.98 3.67 8.21
CA TYR A 1 -24.66 4.47 7.02
C TYR A 1 -24.26 3.50 5.90
N HIS A 2 -25.20 3.17 5.00
CA HIS A 2 -24.87 2.56 3.71
C HIS A 2 -24.56 3.73 2.76
N SER A 3 -23.30 4.16 2.70
CA SER A 3 -22.82 4.91 1.56
C SER A 3 -22.71 3.92 0.40
N ALA A 4 -23.29 4.25 -0.74
CA ALA A 4 -23.02 3.51 -1.97
C ALA A 4 -21.52 3.64 -2.25
N ILE A 5 -20.78 2.55 -2.07
CA ILE A 5 -19.37 2.48 -2.45
C ILE A 5 -19.37 2.44 -3.98
N SER A 6 -19.08 3.57 -4.62
CA SER A 6 -18.79 3.55 -6.05
C SER A 6 -17.30 3.31 -6.21
N ASP A 7 -16.91 2.05 -6.30
CA ASP A 7 -15.54 1.68 -6.55
C ASP A 7 -15.26 1.81 -8.05
N ILE A 8 -14.45 2.78 -8.45
CA ILE A 8 -13.82 2.75 -9.77
C ILE A 8 -12.48 2.04 -9.61
N ASN A 9 -12.37 0.88 -10.24
CA ASN A 9 -11.11 0.19 -10.38
C ASN A 9 -10.50 0.55 -11.74
N ILE A 10 -9.29 1.13 -11.73
CA ILE A 10 -8.49 1.35 -12.94
C ILE A 10 -7.45 0.24 -12.99
N PRO A 11 -7.72 -0.86 -13.74
CA PRO A 11 -6.82 -2.00 -13.76
C PRO A 11 -5.54 -1.65 -14.52
N ALA A 12 -4.41 -2.11 -14.00
CA ALA A 12 -3.17 -2.18 -14.75
C ALA A 12 -3.16 -3.45 -15.60
N ASP A 13 -2.72 -3.34 -16.84
CA ASP A 13 -2.51 -4.48 -17.74
C ASP A 13 -1.01 -4.68 -18.04
N ILE A 14 -0.71 -5.70 -18.87
CA ILE A 14 0.68 -6.01 -19.27
C ILE A 14 1.37 -4.85 -20.00
N ASN A 15 0.60 -3.92 -20.60
CA ASN A 15 1.15 -2.76 -21.27
C ASN A 15 1.76 -1.76 -20.29
N LEU A 16 1.34 -1.77 -19.01
CA LEU A 16 1.94 -0.94 -17.97
C LEU A 16 3.42 -1.33 -17.72
N ALA A 17 3.78 -2.60 -17.84
CA ALA A 17 5.17 -3.04 -17.74
C ALA A 17 6.04 -2.43 -18.88
N ASN A 18 5.46 -2.27 -20.07
CA ASN A 18 6.12 -1.61 -21.20
C ASN A 18 6.20 -0.09 -21.01
N ALA A 19 5.30 0.49 -20.23
CA ALA A 19 5.28 1.94 -19.95
C ALA A 19 6.57 2.39 -19.25
N GLU A 20 7.17 1.59 -18.37
CA GLU A 20 8.46 1.94 -17.75
C GLU A 20 9.57 2.19 -18.79
N THR A 21 9.64 1.36 -19.83
CA THR A 21 10.61 1.55 -20.92
C THR A 21 10.35 2.84 -21.69
N LEU A 22 9.08 3.15 -21.97
CA LEU A 22 8.70 4.39 -22.66
C LEU A 22 8.96 5.62 -21.79
N MET A 23 8.75 5.52 -20.50
CA MET A 23 8.99 6.63 -19.55
C MET A 23 10.47 7.02 -19.46
N VAL A 24 11.42 6.15 -19.79
CA VAL A 24 12.86 6.45 -19.66
C VAL A 24 13.25 7.72 -20.44
N THR A 25 12.65 7.96 -21.62
CA THR A 25 12.95 9.10 -22.48
C THR A 25 12.05 10.31 -22.23
N MET A 26 11.06 10.21 -21.37
CA MET A 26 10.11 11.30 -21.10
C MET A 26 10.68 12.33 -20.13
N ILE A 27 10.42 13.62 -20.39
CA ILE A 27 10.73 14.71 -19.46
C ILE A 27 9.74 14.69 -18.29
N SER A 28 10.24 14.86 -17.07
CA SER A 28 9.41 14.84 -15.84
C SER A 28 8.57 13.57 -15.73
N LYS A 29 9.18 12.42 -16.05
CA LYS A 29 8.53 11.12 -16.07
C LYS A 29 7.98 10.68 -14.70
N GLU A 30 8.52 11.18 -13.62
CA GLU A 30 8.10 10.93 -12.24
C GLU A 30 6.76 11.60 -11.89
N HIS A 31 6.28 12.54 -12.69
CA HIS A 31 5.04 13.27 -12.47
C HIS A 31 3.87 12.80 -13.36
N ILE A 32 4.03 11.76 -14.15
CA ILE A 32 3.00 11.32 -15.12
C ILE A 32 1.71 10.96 -14.41
N LEU A 33 1.77 10.09 -13.40
CA LEU A 33 0.57 9.67 -12.66
C LEU A 33 -0.11 10.87 -11.97
N ARG A 34 0.64 11.77 -11.35
CA ARG A 34 0.10 12.97 -10.72
C ARG A 34 -0.63 13.88 -11.71
N ARG A 35 -0.19 13.95 -12.98
CA ARG A 35 -0.87 14.72 -14.02
C ARG A 35 -2.14 14.05 -14.54
N ILE A 36 -2.25 12.72 -14.41
CA ILE A 36 -3.44 11.96 -14.78
C ILE A 36 -4.50 12.04 -13.68
N LEU A 37 -4.08 11.96 -12.42
CA LEU A 37 -4.96 12.05 -11.25
C LEU A 37 -5.32 13.52 -10.96
N THR A 38 -6.12 14.10 -11.85
CA THR A 38 -6.64 15.47 -11.68
C THR A 38 -7.90 15.49 -10.82
N GLU A 39 -8.28 16.68 -10.34
CA GLU A 39 -9.52 16.87 -9.56
C GLU A 39 -10.76 16.33 -10.29
N ASP A 40 -10.83 16.51 -11.61
CA ASP A 40 -11.92 16.00 -12.44
C ASP A 40 -12.00 14.46 -12.43
N VAL A 41 -10.88 13.77 -12.17
CA VAL A 41 -10.80 12.30 -12.13
C VAL A 41 -11.05 11.76 -10.72
N ILE A 42 -10.48 12.41 -9.70
CA ILE A 42 -10.47 11.87 -8.34
C ILE A 42 -11.33 12.66 -7.34
N GLY A 43 -11.81 13.85 -7.66
CA GLY A 43 -12.50 14.76 -6.74
C GLY A 43 -13.85 14.24 -6.20
N ALA A 44 -14.39 13.18 -6.80
CA ALA A 44 -15.59 12.51 -6.31
C ALA A 44 -15.31 11.44 -5.22
N TYR A 45 -14.03 11.16 -4.92
CA TYR A 45 -13.61 10.11 -4.00
C TYR A 45 -12.98 10.68 -2.74
N ASP A 46 -13.33 10.10 -1.60
CA ASP A 46 -12.68 10.41 -0.32
C ASP A 46 -11.25 9.83 -0.24
N PHE A 47 -11.03 8.68 -0.89
CA PHE A 47 -9.75 7.98 -0.93
C PHE A 47 -9.44 7.43 -2.32
N VAL A 48 -8.16 7.53 -2.70
CA VAL A 48 -7.59 6.89 -3.89
C VAL A 48 -6.47 5.96 -3.43
N LEU A 49 -6.63 4.66 -3.67
CA LEU A 49 -5.62 3.65 -3.31
C LEU A 49 -4.79 3.31 -4.55
N ILE A 50 -3.48 3.44 -4.44
CA ILE A 50 -2.54 3.08 -5.51
C ILE A 50 -1.81 1.82 -5.07
N ASP A 51 -2.20 0.66 -5.66
CA ASP A 51 -1.49 -0.60 -5.45
C ASP A 51 -0.22 -0.64 -6.29
N CYS A 52 0.91 -0.87 -5.63
CA CYS A 52 2.24 -0.78 -6.25
C CYS A 52 2.90 -2.15 -6.34
N LEU A 53 3.57 -2.40 -7.46
CA LEU A 53 4.44 -3.56 -7.61
C LEU A 53 5.62 -3.50 -6.62
N PRO A 54 6.12 -4.65 -6.14
CA PRO A 54 7.26 -4.74 -5.24
C PRO A 54 8.60 -4.49 -5.96
N SER A 55 8.69 -3.41 -6.73
CA SER A 55 9.89 -2.99 -7.46
C SER A 55 10.19 -1.52 -7.15
N LEU A 56 11.47 -1.16 -7.06
CA LEU A 56 11.90 0.22 -6.82
C LEU A 56 12.05 1.02 -8.12
N GLY A 57 11.20 0.72 -9.11
CA GLY A 57 11.24 1.31 -10.45
C GLY A 57 10.50 2.64 -10.62
N THR A 58 10.43 3.10 -11.86
CA THR A 58 9.80 4.39 -12.23
C THR A 58 8.32 4.43 -11.89
N LEU A 59 7.61 3.32 -11.95
CA LEU A 59 6.19 3.25 -11.57
C LEU A 59 5.97 3.53 -10.09
N LEU A 60 6.81 2.95 -9.21
CA LEU A 60 6.73 3.25 -7.78
C LEU A 60 7.05 4.73 -7.50
N ILE A 61 8.06 5.30 -8.17
CA ILE A 61 8.38 6.73 -8.03
C ILE A 61 7.17 7.59 -8.44
N ASN A 62 6.47 7.22 -9.52
CA ASN A 62 5.25 7.91 -9.94
C ASN A 62 4.15 7.84 -8.90
N ALA A 63 3.91 6.64 -8.33
CA ALA A 63 2.93 6.46 -7.27
C ALA A 63 3.26 7.31 -6.03
N LEU A 64 4.50 7.26 -5.56
CA LEU A 64 4.96 8.07 -4.42
C LEU A 64 4.92 9.58 -4.70
N THR A 65 5.19 9.99 -5.95
CA THR A 65 5.12 11.41 -6.34
C THR A 65 3.67 11.91 -6.39
N ALA A 66 2.71 11.04 -6.71
CA ALA A 66 1.29 11.39 -6.79
C ALA A 66 0.57 11.31 -5.43
N ALA A 67 1.02 10.43 -4.53
CA ALA A 67 0.34 10.12 -3.27
C ALA A 67 0.57 11.18 -2.18
N ASP A 68 -0.38 11.32 -1.25
CA ASP A 68 -0.23 12.09 -0.02
C ASP A 68 0.34 11.24 1.11
N ARG A 69 0.00 9.94 1.11
CA ARG A 69 0.31 9.01 2.19
C ARG A 69 0.91 7.72 1.65
N VAL A 70 1.78 7.11 2.45
CA VAL A 70 2.35 5.78 2.17
C VAL A 70 2.06 4.87 3.36
N LEU A 71 1.51 3.69 3.07
CA LEU A 71 1.44 2.57 3.99
C LEU A 71 2.31 1.45 3.42
N ILE A 72 3.17 0.86 4.23
CA ILE A 72 4.09 -0.20 3.80
C ILE A 72 3.64 -1.54 4.37
N PRO A 73 3.01 -2.42 3.58
CA PRO A 73 2.70 -3.78 4.02
C PRO A 73 3.97 -4.64 4.04
N VAL A 74 4.19 -5.36 5.14
CA VAL A 74 5.36 -6.24 5.35
C VAL A 74 4.91 -7.65 5.65
N GLN A 75 5.24 -8.58 4.75
CA GLN A 75 4.99 -10.01 4.98
C GLN A 75 5.98 -10.57 6.01
N THR A 76 5.49 -10.94 7.20
CA THR A 76 6.35 -11.40 8.30
C THR A 76 7.15 -12.66 7.99
N GLN A 77 6.67 -13.52 7.08
CA GLN A 77 7.37 -14.73 6.67
C GLN A 77 8.51 -14.51 5.66
N LYS A 78 8.45 -13.40 4.91
CA LYS A 78 9.44 -13.02 3.89
C LYS A 78 10.11 -11.69 4.24
N PHE A 79 10.10 -11.34 5.52
CA PHE A 79 10.63 -10.08 5.99
C PHE A 79 12.13 -9.95 5.71
N SER A 80 12.51 -8.83 5.10
CA SER A 80 13.89 -8.40 4.89
C SER A 80 14.01 -6.94 5.32
N MET A 81 14.88 -6.69 6.29
CA MET A 81 15.16 -5.33 6.75
C MET A 81 15.79 -4.49 5.64
N ASP A 82 16.66 -5.06 4.84
CA ASP A 82 17.35 -4.34 3.74
C ASP A 82 16.36 -3.87 2.67
N GLY A 83 15.37 -4.72 2.33
CA GLY A 83 14.32 -4.35 1.38
C GLY A 83 13.46 -3.19 1.89
N LEU A 84 13.13 -3.22 3.18
CA LEU A 84 12.35 -2.17 3.80
C LEU A 84 13.13 -0.85 3.89
N GLN A 85 14.42 -0.91 4.25
CA GLN A 85 15.31 0.26 4.27
C GLN A 85 15.46 0.88 2.88
N SER A 86 15.56 0.06 1.84
CA SER A 86 15.65 0.54 0.46
C SER A 86 14.39 1.31 0.04
N LEU A 87 13.21 0.81 0.43
CA LEU A 87 11.94 1.49 0.18
C LEU A 87 11.81 2.79 0.98
N GLU A 88 12.26 2.80 2.23
CA GLU A 88 12.30 4.03 3.03
C GLU A 88 13.22 5.08 2.41
N ALA A 89 14.42 4.68 1.99
CA ALA A 89 15.37 5.57 1.33
C ALA A 89 14.78 6.17 0.05
N LEU A 90 14.09 5.36 -0.76
CA LEU A 90 13.39 5.84 -1.95
C LEU A 90 12.26 6.82 -1.59
N THR A 91 11.48 6.50 -0.56
CA THR A 91 10.40 7.39 -0.08
C THR A 91 10.94 8.75 0.37
N GLN A 92 12.06 8.77 1.09
CA GLN A 92 12.74 10.00 1.49
C GLN A 92 13.29 10.78 0.30
N LEU A 93 13.84 10.08 -0.71
CA LEU A 93 14.33 10.70 -1.93
C LEU A 93 13.19 11.39 -2.70
N VAL A 94 12.05 10.71 -2.84
CA VAL A 94 10.84 11.28 -3.48
C VAL A 94 10.35 12.49 -2.67
N LYS A 95 10.28 12.37 -1.35
CA LYS A 95 9.87 13.48 -0.48
C LYS A 95 10.76 14.71 -0.63
N ALA A 96 12.07 14.51 -0.77
CA ALA A 96 13.02 15.61 -0.91
C ALA A 96 12.98 16.30 -2.28
N ASN A 97 12.60 15.59 -3.37
CA ASN A 97 12.78 16.08 -4.73
C ASN A 97 11.47 16.34 -5.48
N THR A 98 10.47 15.46 -5.36
CA THR A 98 9.26 15.51 -6.22
C THR A 98 7.96 15.69 -5.45
N ASN A 99 7.89 15.24 -4.17
CA ASN A 99 6.68 15.34 -3.36
C ASN A 99 6.97 15.65 -1.88
N PRO A 100 7.23 16.91 -1.51
CA PRO A 100 7.53 17.29 -0.11
C PRO A 100 6.40 17.00 0.88
N LYS A 101 5.17 16.82 0.40
CA LYS A 101 3.99 16.54 1.25
C LYS A 101 3.85 15.04 1.59
N LEU A 102 4.59 14.17 0.89
CA LEU A 102 4.51 12.72 1.10
C LEU A 102 4.78 12.38 2.56
N ASN A 103 3.89 11.60 3.17
CA ASN A 103 4.02 11.18 4.55
C ASN A 103 3.85 9.66 4.70
N LEU A 104 4.78 9.02 5.42
CA LEU A 104 4.65 7.62 5.81
C LEU A 104 3.70 7.53 7.01
N ILE A 105 2.54 6.87 6.82
CA ILE A 105 1.56 6.67 7.91
C ILE A 105 1.85 5.43 8.75
N GLY A 106 2.64 4.51 8.23
CA GLY A 106 3.14 3.39 9.02
C GLY A 106 3.48 2.13 8.22
N VAL A 107 3.94 1.15 8.98
CA VAL A 107 4.30 -0.19 8.51
C VAL A 107 3.25 -1.17 9.03
N LEU A 108 2.66 -1.96 8.13
CA LEU A 108 1.59 -2.92 8.43
C LEU A 108 2.13 -4.36 8.38
N PRO A 109 2.15 -5.11 9.50
CA PRO A 109 2.45 -6.53 9.47
C PRO A 109 1.36 -7.31 8.75
N THR A 110 1.74 -8.11 7.75
CA THR A 110 0.83 -8.95 6.98
C THR A 110 1.29 -10.40 6.96
N MET A 111 0.39 -11.32 6.57
CA MET A 111 0.64 -12.76 6.54
C MET A 111 1.13 -13.30 7.89
N VAL A 112 0.63 -12.70 8.97
CA VAL A 112 1.01 -13.05 10.34
C VAL A 112 0.49 -14.45 10.69
N ASP A 113 1.37 -15.27 11.25
CA ASP A 113 1.03 -16.60 11.75
C ASP A 113 1.68 -16.88 13.14
N ARG A 114 1.46 -18.07 13.68
CA ARG A 114 1.95 -18.45 15.01
C ARG A 114 3.41 -18.93 15.03
N THR A 115 4.15 -18.78 13.93
CA THR A 115 5.55 -19.23 13.84
C THR A 115 6.48 -18.31 14.62
N LYS A 116 7.65 -18.85 15.01
CA LYS A 116 8.72 -18.07 15.63
C LYS A 116 9.21 -16.97 14.68
N VAL A 117 9.30 -17.28 13.38
CA VAL A 117 9.75 -16.33 12.35
C VAL A 117 8.83 -15.09 12.30
N SER A 118 7.51 -15.30 12.25
CA SER A 118 6.54 -14.20 12.24
C SER A 118 6.63 -13.35 13.51
N ARG A 119 6.80 -13.98 14.67
CA ARG A 119 6.93 -13.29 15.96
C ARG A 119 8.19 -12.42 16.00
N THR A 120 9.35 -13.00 15.66
CA THR A 120 10.63 -12.25 15.62
C THR A 120 10.58 -11.09 14.62
N ALA A 121 9.93 -11.28 13.47
CA ALA A 121 9.75 -10.18 12.51
C ALA A 121 8.94 -9.02 13.11
N ILE A 122 7.85 -9.31 13.82
CA ILE A 122 7.03 -8.27 14.48
C ILE A 122 7.82 -7.57 15.59
N GLU A 123 8.59 -8.31 16.41
CA GLU A 123 9.45 -7.73 17.45
C GLU A 123 10.47 -6.76 16.84
N THR A 124 11.17 -7.18 15.78
CA THR A 124 12.13 -6.33 15.05
C THR A 124 11.47 -5.08 14.45
N LEU A 125 10.28 -5.24 13.86
CA LEU A 125 9.52 -4.10 13.32
C LEU A 125 9.11 -3.15 14.43
N ASN A 126 8.66 -3.65 15.58
CA ASN A 126 8.25 -2.84 16.71
C ASN A 126 9.43 -2.06 17.32
N GLU A 127 10.59 -2.68 17.44
CA GLU A 127 11.82 -2.01 17.92
C GLU A 127 12.22 -0.85 17.00
N LYS A 128 12.07 -1.02 15.68
CA LYS A 128 12.49 0.00 14.71
C LYS A 128 11.45 1.10 14.52
N TYR A 129 10.17 0.74 14.43
CA TYR A 129 9.10 1.65 14.00
C TYR A 129 8.25 2.19 15.15
N GLY A 130 8.21 1.50 16.30
CA GLY A 130 7.44 1.95 17.45
C GLY A 130 5.99 2.30 17.09
N GLU A 131 5.59 3.54 17.29
CA GLU A 131 4.24 4.04 16.99
C GLU A 131 3.90 4.05 15.49
N MET A 132 4.90 4.02 14.62
CA MET A 132 4.69 3.90 13.17
C MET A 132 4.32 2.47 12.75
N LEU A 133 4.54 1.45 13.60
CA LEU A 133 4.00 0.12 13.36
C LEU A 133 2.48 0.15 13.59
N PHE A 134 1.71 -0.39 12.64
CA PHE A 134 0.28 -0.56 12.83
C PHE A 134 0.01 -1.54 13.97
N ARG A 135 -0.97 -1.22 14.83
CA ARG A 135 -1.45 -2.13 15.89
C ARG A 135 -2.21 -3.29 15.30
N THR A 136 -2.96 -2.99 14.24
CA THR A 136 -3.63 -3.99 13.42
C THR A 136 -2.61 -4.79 12.62
N SER A 137 -2.84 -6.08 12.47
CA SER A 137 -2.06 -6.96 11.61
C SER A 137 -2.98 -7.86 10.81
N ILE A 138 -2.58 -8.23 9.60
CA ILE A 138 -3.37 -9.11 8.74
C ILE A 138 -2.84 -10.53 8.84
N SER A 139 -3.69 -11.43 9.33
CA SER A 139 -3.36 -12.84 9.51
C SER A 139 -3.20 -13.57 8.18
N LYS A 140 -2.34 -14.58 8.16
CA LYS A 140 -2.28 -15.54 7.06
C LYS A 140 -3.54 -16.39 7.05
N SER A 141 -4.29 -16.37 5.96
CA SER A 141 -5.52 -17.16 5.81
C SER A 141 -5.74 -17.58 4.36
N ILE A 142 -6.30 -18.79 4.18
CA ILE A 142 -6.76 -19.27 2.88
C ILE A 142 -8.04 -18.55 2.42
N GLU A 143 -8.76 -17.92 3.33
CA GLU A 143 -10.00 -17.20 3.02
C GLU A 143 -9.75 -15.98 2.11
N ALA A 144 -8.54 -15.41 2.14
CA ALA A 144 -8.17 -14.36 1.21
C ALA A 144 -8.20 -14.85 -0.25
N ALA A 145 -7.66 -16.04 -0.52
CA ALA A 145 -7.69 -16.65 -1.85
C ALA A 145 -9.13 -16.98 -2.28
N LYS A 146 -9.93 -17.58 -1.40
CA LYS A 146 -11.34 -17.89 -1.67
C LYS A 146 -12.18 -16.65 -1.94
N SER A 147 -11.96 -15.57 -1.20
CA SER A 147 -12.62 -14.28 -1.41
C SER A 147 -12.32 -13.74 -2.80
N SER A 148 -11.05 -13.81 -3.23
CA SER A 148 -10.63 -13.38 -4.56
C SER A 148 -11.26 -14.25 -5.66
N GLU A 149 -11.29 -15.58 -5.49
CA GLU A 149 -11.93 -16.51 -6.45
C GLU A 149 -13.44 -16.27 -6.59
N ASN A 150 -14.11 -16.00 -5.48
CA ASN A 150 -15.56 -15.80 -5.43
C ASN A 150 -16.00 -14.36 -5.74
N GLY A 151 -15.07 -13.41 -5.85
CA GLY A 151 -15.38 -12.00 -6.03
C GLY A 151 -16.17 -11.37 -4.86
N THR A 152 -16.09 -11.96 -3.65
CA THR A 152 -16.82 -11.49 -2.47
C THR A 152 -15.85 -10.85 -1.49
N PRO A 153 -15.98 -9.55 -1.17
CA PRO A 153 -15.11 -8.88 -0.20
C PRO A 153 -15.19 -9.53 1.18
N LEU A 154 -14.03 -9.74 1.83
CA LEU A 154 -13.94 -10.39 3.13
C LEU A 154 -14.71 -9.66 4.25
N CYS A 155 -14.75 -8.35 4.22
CA CYS A 155 -15.52 -7.53 5.18
C CYS A 155 -17.03 -7.85 5.17
N LEU A 156 -17.57 -8.39 4.07
CA LEU A 156 -18.98 -8.78 3.95
C LEU A 156 -19.24 -10.22 4.44
N THR A 157 -18.21 -11.00 4.74
CA THR A 157 -18.36 -12.43 5.08
C THR A 157 -18.48 -12.71 6.57
N GLY A 158 -18.27 -11.73 7.45
CA GLY A 158 -18.21 -11.91 8.90
C GLY A 158 -17.01 -12.76 9.38
N HIS A 159 -16.09 -13.13 8.49
CA HIS A 159 -14.89 -13.87 8.82
C HIS A 159 -13.90 -13.01 9.61
N LYS A 160 -13.11 -13.65 10.49
CA LYS A 160 -12.08 -12.96 11.30
C LYS A 160 -11.15 -12.07 10.48
N LEU A 161 -10.73 -12.56 9.30
CA LEU A 161 -9.88 -11.76 8.40
C LEU A 161 -10.59 -10.50 7.91
N GLY A 162 -11.91 -10.54 7.68
CA GLY A 162 -12.70 -9.37 7.34
C GLY A 162 -12.69 -8.34 8.48
N GLN A 163 -12.81 -8.79 9.72
CA GLN A 163 -12.73 -7.91 10.90
C GLN A 163 -11.35 -7.24 11.01
N GLU A 164 -10.26 -7.97 10.73
CA GLU A 164 -8.90 -7.41 10.69
C GLU A 164 -8.76 -6.30 9.63
N TYR A 165 -9.41 -6.43 8.47
CA TYR A 165 -9.46 -5.37 7.45
C TYR A 165 -10.32 -4.18 7.88
N ASP A 166 -11.43 -4.39 8.60
CA ASP A 166 -12.23 -3.31 9.15
C ASP A 166 -11.46 -2.52 10.22
N GLU A 167 -10.74 -3.22 11.11
CA GLU A 167 -9.85 -2.61 12.10
C GLU A 167 -8.71 -1.82 11.42
N LEU A 168 -8.12 -2.39 10.36
CA LEU A 168 -7.11 -1.69 9.56
C LEU A 168 -7.68 -0.40 8.94
N ALA A 169 -8.86 -0.46 8.36
CA ALA A 169 -9.49 0.72 7.77
C ALA A 169 -9.69 1.83 8.81
N GLN A 170 -10.17 1.49 10.00
CA GLN A 170 -10.32 2.45 11.10
C GLN A 170 -8.97 3.03 11.55
N GLU A 171 -7.93 2.20 11.66
CA GLU A 171 -6.60 2.67 12.04
C GLU A 171 -5.99 3.58 10.95
N VAL A 172 -6.16 3.25 9.67
CA VAL A 172 -5.74 4.12 8.55
C VAL A 172 -6.45 5.48 8.64
N LEU A 173 -7.77 5.49 8.81
CA LEU A 173 -8.55 6.73 8.96
C LEU A 173 -8.06 7.59 10.13
N SER A 174 -7.66 6.96 11.24
CA SER A 174 -7.14 7.69 12.41
C SER A 174 -5.75 8.28 12.22
N ARG A 175 -4.98 7.79 11.21
CA ARG A 175 -3.62 8.23 10.88
C ARG A 175 -3.56 9.21 9.70
N CYS A 176 -4.67 9.37 8.97
CA CYS A 176 -4.81 10.32 7.85
C CYS A 176 -5.28 11.70 8.31
#